data_6af80a114d669672546cbbe4d70200cb
#
_entry.id   6af80a114d669672546cbbe4d70200cb
#
_cell.length_a   1.000
_cell.length_b   1.000
_cell.length_c   1.000
_cell.angle_alpha   90.00
_cell.angle_beta   90.00
_cell.angle_gamma   90.00
#
_symmetry.space_group_name_H-M   'P 1'
#
loop_
_entity.id
_entity.type
_entity.pdbx_description
1 polymer ?
#
loop_
_entity_poly.entity_id
_entity_poly.type
_entity_poly.pdbx_seq_one_letter_code
_entity_poly.pdbx_strand_id
1 'polypeptide(L)'
;MKPTIEFCGNCGIGALNHRTAPGACDYYSPGTKKRCNSWTKAHFIKRERVVYICSPLRGDIEGNLRRAAAYSRAAVESHAIPITPHLFFASFLDDTKRTDRAAGMAMGIELLKKCDELWVFGNPSEGMAAEIAEAERLQIPIIYVPEETVRELNERSNSDG
;
A
#
# COMPACT_ATOMS: atom_id res chain seq x y z
N MET A 1 4.97 6.91 19.64
CA MET A 1 3.63 6.54 19.15
C MET A 1 3.13 7.66 18.25
N LYS A 2 2.90 7.42 16.94
CA LYS A 2 2.24 8.39 16.08
C LYS A 2 0.76 8.42 16.46
N PRO A 3 0.11 9.59 16.57
CA PRO A 3 -1.29 9.67 16.92
C PRO A 3 -2.14 8.97 15.86
N THR A 4 -3.02 8.08 16.29
CA THR A 4 -4.00 7.44 15.41
C THR A 4 -5.08 8.48 15.11
N ILE A 5 -5.22 8.88 13.86
CA ILE A 5 -6.31 9.76 13.44
C ILE A 5 -7.54 8.89 13.23
N GLU A 6 -8.57 9.13 14.01
CA GLU A 6 -9.86 8.46 13.92
C GLU A 6 -10.78 9.23 12.96
N PHE A 7 -11.43 8.54 12.05
CA PHE A 7 -12.36 9.12 11.09
C PHE A 7 -13.79 8.67 11.36
N CYS A 8 -14.75 9.54 11.05
CA CYS A 8 -16.16 9.16 11.09
C CYS A 8 -16.48 8.23 9.91
N GLY A 9 -17.03 7.04 10.18
CA GLY A 9 -17.37 6.07 9.15
C GLY A 9 -18.42 6.52 8.13
N ASN A 10 -19.21 7.56 8.46
CA ASN A 10 -20.27 8.05 7.57
C ASN A 10 -19.83 9.21 6.66
N CYS A 11 -18.89 10.03 7.08
CA CYS A 11 -18.48 11.23 6.32
C CYS A 11 -16.97 11.33 6.11
N GLY A 12 -16.16 10.42 6.64
CA GLY A 12 -14.69 10.42 6.49
C GLY A 12 -13.97 11.58 7.18
N ILE A 13 -14.67 12.40 7.99
CA ILE A 13 -14.06 13.56 8.65
C ILE A 13 -13.33 13.09 9.91
N GLY A 14 -12.07 13.56 10.06
CA GLY A 14 -11.24 13.23 11.20
C GLY A 14 -11.84 13.67 12.53
N ALA A 15 -11.63 12.89 13.57
CA ALA A 15 -12.19 13.13 14.92
C ALA A 15 -11.83 14.50 15.50
N LEU A 16 -10.71 15.11 15.09
CA LEU A 16 -10.32 16.47 15.47
C LEU A 16 -11.30 17.56 15.01
N ASN A 17 -12.12 17.29 14.00
CA ASN A 17 -13.11 18.19 13.47
C ASN A 17 -14.50 17.99 14.12
N HIS A 18 -14.64 17.02 15.02
CA HIS A 18 -15.84 16.78 15.81
C HIS A 18 -15.66 17.41 17.20
N ARG A 19 -16.38 18.50 17.48
CA ARG A 19 -16.25 19.28 18.73
C ARG A 19 -16.91 18.66 19.95
N THR A 20 -17.67 17.60 19.79
CA THR A 20 -18.48 17.04 20.87
C THR A 20 -18.31 15.53 20.97
N ALA A 21 -18.76 14.98 22.11
CA ALA A 21 -18.72 13.56 22.40
C ALA A 21 -19.27 12.69 21.25
N PRO A 22 -18.94 11.37 21.25
CA PRO A 22 -19.43 10.44 20.25
C PRO A 22 -20.92 10.62 19.97
N GLY A 23 -21.29 10.91 18.70
CA GLY A 23 -22.66 11.09 18.26
C GLY A 23 -23.03 12.47 17.71
N ALA A 24 -22.16 13.47 17.84
CA ALA A 24 -22.42 14.80 17.25
C ALA A 24 -21.31 15.21 16.28
N CYS A 25 -21.68 15.59 15.08
CA CYS A 25 -20.78 16.13 14.05
C CYS A 25 -21.20 17.56 13.73
N ASP A 26 -20.26 18.50 13.83
CA ASP A 26 -20.50 19.91 13.51
C ASP A 26 -20.36 20.24 12.01
N TYR A 27 -20.18 19.20 11.17
CA TYR A 27 -20.13 19.39 9.74
C TYR A 27 -21.53 19.64 9.18
N TYR A 28 -21.72 20.83 8.61
CA TYR A 28 -22.95 21.20 7.93
C TYR A 28 -22.86 20.87 6.44
N SER A 29 -23.82 20.10 5.94
CA SER A 29 -24.09 20.11 4.50
C SER A 29 -24.56 21.51 4.09
N PRO A 30 -23.91 22.17 3.12
CA PRO A 30 -24.40 23.44 2.60
C PRO A 30 -25.87 23.32 2.18
N GLY A 31 -26.75 24.08 2.84
CA GLY A 31 -28.18 24.15 2.51
C GLY A 31 -29.15 23.44 3.45
N THR A 32 -28.75 22.49 4.28
CA THR A 32 -29.73 21.71 5.09
C THR A 32 -29.75 22.04 6.58
N LYS A 33 -28.73 22.68 7.12
CA LYS A 33 -28.57 22.99 8.58
C LYS A 33 -28.79 21.75 9.50
N LYS A 34 -28.75 20.54 8.97
CA LYS A 34 -28.95 19.32 9.77
C LYS A 34 -27.59 18.81 10.24
N ARG A 35 -27.43 18.68 11.56
CA ARG A 35 -26.29 18.00 12.17
C ARG A 35 -26.33 16.50 11.83
N CYS A 36 -25.17 15.92 11.50
CA CYS A 36 -25.04 14.50 11.36
C CYS A 36 -25.07 13.84 12.75
N ASN A 37 -26.15 13.16 13.09
CA ASN A 37 -26.29 12.43 14.36
C ASN A 37 -25.85 10.95 14.24
N SER A 38 -25.24 10.58 13.13
CA SER A 38 -24.91 9.19 12.81
C SER A 38 -23.45 8.83 13.04
N TRP A 39 -22.75 9.54 13.91
CA TRP A 39 -21.37 9.19 14.26
C TRP A 39 -21.37 7.85 15.00
N THR A 40 -20.87 6.80 14.38
CA THR A 40 -20.72 5.49 14.98
C THR A 40 -19.26 5.17 15.25
N LYS A 41 -18.95 4.80 16.49
CA LYS A 41 -17.62 4.39 16.94
C LYS A 41 -17.08 3.17 16.17
N ALA A 42 -17.91 2.51 15.39
CA ALA A 42 -17.62 1.22 14.77
C ALA A 42 -16.67 1.28 13.56
N HIS A 43 -16.25 2.48 13.11
CA HIS A 43 -15.43 2.62 11.92
C HIS A 43 -14.22 3.52 12.16
N PHE A 44 -13.55 3.36 13.30
CA PHE A 44 -12.20 3.88 13.43
C PHE A 44 -11.31 3.07 12.48
N ILE A 45 -10.90 3.68 11.40
CA ILE A 45 -9.82 3.13 10.60
C ILE A 45 -8.58 3.22 11.48
N LYS A 46 -8.28 2.12 12.20
CA LYS A 46 -6.95 1.91 12.73
C LYS A 46 -6.02 2.20 11.56
N ARG A 47 -5.01 3.07 11.74
CA ARG A 47 -4.05 3.37 10.66
C ARG A 47 -3.64 2.04 10.03
N GLU A 48 -4.09 1.82 8.81
CA GLU A 48 -3.72 0.64 8.06
C GLU A 48 -2.22 0.71 7.81
N ARG A 49 -1.55 -0.41 7.95
CA ARG A 49 -0.11 -0.51 7.67
C ARG A 49 0.11 -0.20 6.20
N VAL A 50 1.06 0.65 5.91
CA VAL A 50 1.52 0.88 4.55
C VAL A 50 2.64 -0.10 4.27
N VAL A 51 2.43 -1.00 3.30
CA VAL A 51 3.39 -2.05 2.96
C VAL A 51 3.96 -1.84 1.58
N TYR A 52 5.28 -1.95 1.47
CA TYR A 52 5.95 -1.94 0.18
C TYR A 52 5.96 -3.34 -0.41
N ILE A 53 5.47 -3.49 -1.63
CA ILE A 53 5.44 -4.76 -2.36
C ILE A 53 6.73 -4.88 -3.19
N CYS A 54 7.64 -5.69 -2.70
CA CYS A 54 8.90 -6.00 -3.35
C CYS A 54 8.75 -7.31 -4.14
N SER A 55 8.73 -7.23 -5.46
CA SER A 55 8.58 -8.39 -6.35
C SER A 55 9.32 -8.19 -7.68
N PRO A 56 9.64 -9.27 -8.44
CA PRO A 56 10.33 -9.15 -9.71
C PRO A 56 9.54 -8.33 -10.74
N LEU A 57 10.25 -7.53 -11.55
CA LEU A 57 9.70 -6.86 -12.73
C LEU A 57 10.31 -7.40 -14.03
N ARG A 58 11.64 -7.63 -14.06
CA ARG A 58 12.37 -8.02 -15.28
C ARG A 58 12.06 -9.44 -15.77
N GLY A 59 12.34 -9.68 -17.03
CA GLY A 59 12.07 -10.94 -17.72
C GLY A 59 10.67 -10.90 -18.36
N ASP A 60 9.74 -11.58 -17.76
CA ASP A 60 8.32 -11.56 -18.15
C ASP A 60 7.62 -10.34 -17.53
N ILE A 61 7.83 -9.16 -18.11
CA ILE A 61 7.32 -7.89 -17.55
C ILE A 61 5.81 -7.93 -17.37
N GLU A 62 5.06 -8.35 -18.38
CA GLU A 62 3.60 -8.39 -18.33
C GLU A 62 3.08 -9.36 -17.26
N GLY A 63 3.64 -10.56 -17.20
CA GLY A 63 3.31 -11.53 -16.16
C GLY A 63 3.73 -11.06 -14.77
N ASN A 64 4.88 -10.37 -14.65
CA ASN A 64 5.31 -9.80 -13.38
C ASN A 64 4.39 -8.68 -12.89
N LEU A 65 3.87 -7.83 -13.80
CA LEU A 65 2.90 -6.80 -13.43
C LEU A 65 1.56 -7.42 -12.98
N ARG A 66 1.08 -8.48 -13.68
CA ARG A 66 -0.13 -9.21 -13.21
C ARG A 66 0.08 -9.81 -11.82
N ARG A 67 1.21 -10.47 -11.57
CA ARG A 67 1.55 -11.03 -10.26
C ARG A 67 1.63 -9.95 -9.18
N ALA A 68 2.28 -8.83 -9.48
CA ALA A 68 2.38 -7.69 -8.56
C ALA A 68 1.01 -7.10 -8.20
N ALA A 69 0.06 -7.08 -9.14
CA ALA A 69 -1.32 -6.69 -8.85
C ALA A 69 -2.01 -7.68 -7.90
N ALA A 70 -1.80 -8.99 -8.08
CA ALA A 70 -2.32 -10.01 -7.17
C ALA A 70 -1.73 -9.89 -5.76
N TYR A 71 -0.42 -9.61 -5.63
CA TYR A 71 0.24 -9.36 -4.34
C TYR A 71 -0.32 -8.12 -3.65
N SER A 72 -0.55 -7.06 -4.41
CA SER A 72 -1.20 -5.84 -3.91
C SER A 72 -2.61 -6.14 -3.41
N ARG A 73 -3.38 -6.95 -4.14
CA ARG A 73 -4.70 -7.39 -3.72
C ARG A 73 -4.67 -8.18 -2.41
N ALA A 74 -3.73 -9.10 -2.26
CA ALA A 74 -3.53 -9.86 -1.02
C ALA A 74 -3.19 -8.95 0.17
N ALA A 75 -2.40 -7.89 -0.05
CA ALA A 75 -2.12 -6.91 0.99
C ALA A 75 -3.38 -6.15 1.44
N VAL A 76 -4.25 -5.77 0.50
CA VAL A 76 -5.56 -5.15 0.83
C VAL A 76 -6.44 -6.12 1.63
N GLU A 77 -6.48 -7.40 1.24
CA GLU A 77 -7.22 -8.45 1.97
C GLU A 77 -6.67 -8.67 3.40
N SER A 78 -5.38 -8.36 3.59
CA SER A 78 -4.72 -8.38 4.90
C SER A 78 -4.83 -7.05 5.67
N HIS A 79 -5.75 -6.17 5.26
CA HIS A 79 -5.95 -4.83 5.85
C HIS A 79 -4.68 -3.97 5.85
N ALA A 80 -3.90 -4.02 4.75
CA ALA A 80 -2.75 -3.18 4.52
C ALA A 80 -2.95 -2.30 3.28
N ILE A 81 -2.24 -1.17 3.22
CA ILE A 81 -2.22 -0.30 2.05
C ILE A 81 -0.97 -0.65 1.24
N PRO A 82 -1.11 -1.28 0.06
CA PRO A 82 0.04 -1.65 -0.75
C PRO A 82 0.64 -0.45 -1.48
N ILE A 83 1.95 -0.33 -1.45
CA ILE A 83 2.75 0.52 -2.34
C ILE A 83 3.53 -0.41 -3.27
N THR A 84 3.16 -0.43 -4.54
CA THR A 84 3.76 -1.29 -5.57
C THR A 84 4.33 -0.43 -6.70
N PRO A 85 5.55 0.11 -6.55
CA PRO A 85 6.10 1.16 -7.42
C PRO A 85 6.13 0.77 -8.89
N HIS A 86 6.47 -0.46 -9.21
CA HIS A 86 6.59 -0.90 -10.60
C HIS A 86 5.23 -0.99 -11.32
N LEU A 87 4.10 -1.19 -10.64
CA LEU A 87 2.78 -1.06 -11.27
C LEU A 87 2.50 0.37 -11.72
N PHE A 88 2.95 1.33 -10.94
CA PHE A 88 2.76 2.74 -11.25
C PHE A 88 3.82 3.26 -12.24
N PHE A 89 5.10 2.97 -11.97
CA PHE A 89 6.19 3.51 -12.78
C PHE A 89 6.24 2.92 -14.19
N ALA A 90 5.89 1.65 -14.38
CA ALA A 90 5.85 1.01 -15.69
C ALA A 90 4.85 1.67 -16.67
N SER A 91 3.94 2.51 -16.18
CA SER A 91 3.00 3.25 -17.04
C SER A 91 3.65 4.43 -17.77
N PHE A 92 4.81 4.93 -17.32
CA PHE A 92 5.47 6.10 -17.88
C PHE A 92 7.01 6.02 -17.92
N LEU A 93 7.64 5.02 -17.28
CA LEU A 93 9.07 4.75 -17.37
C LEU A 93 9.32 3.49 -18.20
N ASP A 94 10.40 3.53 -18.98
CA ASP A 94 10.88 2.42 -19.78
C ASP A 94 12.07 1.76 -19.08
N ASP A 95 11.86 0.61 -18.42
CA ASP A 95 12.92 -0.12 -17.65
C ASP A 95 14.09 -0.60 -18.54
N THR A 96 13.92 -0.56 -19.87
CA THR A 96 15.03 -0.85 -20.81
C THR A 96 16.01 0.31 -20.92
N LYS A 97 15.58 1.53 -20.63
CA LYS A 97 16.42 2.72 -20.61
C LYS A 97 17.11 2.88 -19.26
N ARG A 98 18.43 3.00 -19.29
CA ARG A 98 19.25 3.13 -18.07
C ARG A 98 18.84 4.32 -17.19
N THR A 99 18.47 5.44 -17.79
CA THR A 99 18.02 6.65 -17.08
C THR A 99 16.70 6.44 -16.35
N ASP A 100 15.71 5.86 -17.04
CA ASP A 100 14.38 5.63 -16.50
C ASP A 100 14.44 4.58 -15.39
N ARG A 101 15.23 3.52 -15.60
CA ARG A 101 15.52 2.52 -14.56
C ARG A 101 16.13 3.14 -13.31
N ALA A 102 17.16 3.97 -13.46
CA ALA A 102 17.81 4.64 -12.33
C ALA A 102 16.81 5.55 -11.59
N ALA A 103 15.98 6.29 -12.32
CA ALA A 103 14.93 7.12 -11.75
C ALA A 103 13.89 6.27 -10.99
N GLY A 104 13.41 5.17 -11.61
CA GLY A 104 12.44 4.26 -10.98
C GLY A 104 12.98 3.65 -9.68
N MET A 105 14.22 3.19 -9.68
CA MET A 105 14.88 2.65 -8.48
C MET A 105 15.00 3.72 -7.38
N ALA A 106 15.46 4.93 -7.71
CA ALA A 106 15.60 6.02 -6.74
C ALA A 106 14.24 6.40 -6.12
N MET A 107 13.20 6.57 -6.95
CA MET A 107 11.85 6.87 -6.49
C MET A 107 11.25 5.71 -5.67
N GLY A 108 11.51 4.46 -6.03
CA GLY A 108 11.09 3.28 -5.27
C GLY A 108 11.64 3.31 -3.85
N ILE A 109 12.93 3.59 -3.69
CA ILE A 109 13.58 3.75 -2.39
C ILE A 109 12.96 4.90 -1.57
N GLU A 110 12.62 6.03 -2.20
CA GLU A 110 11.96 7.13 -1.49
C GLU A 110 10.54 6.75 -1.04
N LEU A 111 9.82 5.92 -1.79
CA LEU A 111 8.53 5.37 -1.37
C LEU A 111 8.70 4.36 -0.24
N LEU A 112 9.68 3.47 -0.30
CA LEU A 112 9.99 2.51 0.74
C LEU A 112 10.19 3.18 2.11
N LYS A 113 10.88 4.32 2.17
CA LYS A 113 11.08 5.12 3.38
C LYS A 113 9.77 5.60 4.04
N LYS A 114 8.66 5.57 3.32
CA LYS A 114 7.33 5.98 3.82
C LYS A 114 6.48 4.80 4.26
N CYS A 115 6.94 3.57 4.01
CA CYS A 115 6.23 2.35 4.34
C CYS A 115 6.54 1.89 5.78
N ASP A 116 5.62 1.14 6.34
CA ASP A 116 5.77 0.55 7.68
C ASP A 116 6.46 -0.82 7.61
N GLU A 117 6.34 -1.53 6.49
CA GLU A 117 6.89 -2.88 6.26
C GLU A 117 7.31 -3.04 4.79
N LEU A 118 8.25 -3.95 4.53
CA LEU A 118 8.60 -4.47 3.21
C LEU A 118 8.13 -5.92 3.09
N TRP A 119 7.28 -6.22 2.12
CA TRP A 119 6.85 -7.59 1.83
C TRP A 119 7.53 -8.09 0.56
N VAL A 120 8.30 -9.18 0.70
CA VAL A 120 9.11 -9.78 -0.37
C VAL A 120 8.39 -10.99 -0.95
N PHE A 121 8.11 -10.94 -2.25
CA PHE A 121 7.43 -12.00 -3.00
C PHE A 121 8.38 -12.70 -3.98
N GLY A 122 8.56 -14.00 -3.79
CA GLY A 122 9.44 -14.82 -4.63
C GLY A 122 10.92 -14.59 -4.36
N ASN A 123 11.76 -15.12 -5.27
CA ASN A 123 13.21 -15.03 -5.13
C ASN A 123 13.70 -13.61 -5.44
N PRO A 124 14.52 -12.99 -4.57
CA PRO A 124 15.03 -11.66 -4.78
C PRO A 124 15.83 -11.51 -6.07
N SER A 125 15.43 -10.60 -6.93
CA SER A 125 16.22 -10.13 -8.07
C SER A 125 17.25 -9.09 -7.64
N GLU A 126 18.15 -8.70 -8.54
CA GLU A 126 19.14 -7.64 -8.28
C GLU A 126 18.48 -6.32 -7.81
N GLY A 127 17.36 -5.93 -8.44
CA GLY A 127 16.62 -4.73 -8.03
C GLY A 127 15.98 -4.87 -6.65
N MET A 128 15.38 -6.03 -6.36
CA MET A 128 14.82 -6.34 -5.05
C MET A 128 15.89 -6.37 -3.95
N ALA A 129 17.10 -6.85 -4.26
CA ALA A 129 18.20 -6.86 -3.30
C ALA A 129 18.58 -5.45 -2.82
N ALA A 130 18.52 -4.44 -3.69
CA ALA A 130 18.75 -3.05 -3.32
C ALA A 130 17.65 -2.50 -2.38
N GLU A 131 16.38 -2.84 -2.65
CA GLU A 131 15.26 -2.47 -1.79
C GLU A 131 15.34 -3.15 -0.43
N ILE A 132 15.69 -4.44 -0.38
CA ILE A 132 15.87 -5.22 0.84
C ILE A 132 17.02 -4.62 1.67
N ALA A 133 18.17 -4.36 1.07
CA ALA A 133 19.32 -3.77 1.76
C ALA A 133 18.99 -2.39 2.35
N GLU A 134 18.21 -1.58 1.64
CA GLU A 134 17.79 -0.28 2.15
C GLU A 134 16.77 -0.42 3.29
N ALA A 135 15.85 -1.38 3.22
CA ALA A 135 14.92 -1.68 4.31
C ALA A 135 15.67 -2.12 5.58
N GLU A 136 16.69 -2.99 5.46
CA GLU A 136 17.56 -3.40 6.56
C GLU A 136 18.28 -2.19 7.17
N ARG A 137 18.87 -1.34 6.34
CA ARG A 137 19.57 -0.12 6.77
C ARG A 137 18.65 0.83 7.56
N LEU A 138 17.38 0.92 7.15
CA LEU A 138 16.36 1.77 7.77
C LEU A 138 15.63 1.11 8.91
N GLN A 139 15.93 -0.15 9.21
CA GLN A 139 15.24 -0.97 10.21
C GLN A 139 13.72 -1.08 9.95
N ILE A 140 13.33 -1.10 8.67
CA ILE A 140 11.96 -1.39 8.25
C ILE A 140 11.76 -2.90 8.34
N PRO A 141 10.73 -3.39 9.04
CA PRO A 141 10.42 -4.81 9.12
C PRO A 141 10.28 -5.44 7.73
N ILE A 142 10.97 -6.56 7.49
CA ILE A 142 10.94 -7.31 6.24
C ILE A 142 10.17 -8.61 6.46
N ILE A 143 9.16 -8.85 5.64
CA ILE A 143 8.35 -10.06 5.66
C ILE A 143 8.56 -10.81 4.34
N TYR A 144 9.20 -11.95 4.40
CA TYR A 144 9.31 -12.86 3.25
C TYR A 144 8.02 -13.68 3.19
N VAL A 145 7.25 -13.49 2.11
CA VAL A 145 5.99 -14.21 1.92
C VAL A 145 6.30 -15.67 1.56
N PRO A 146 5.67 -16.65 2.24
CA PRO A 146 5.91 -18.06 1.98
C PRO A 146 5.71 -18.45 0.52
N GLU A 147 6.56 -19.34 -0.02
CA GLU A 147 6.56 -19.71 -1.43
C GLU A 147 5.22 -20.35 -1.87
N GLU A 148 4.58 -21.11 -1.00
CA GLU A 148 3.25 -21.68 -1.24
C GLU A 148 2.20 -20.60 -1.43
N THR A 149 2.21 -19.53 -0.60
CA THR A 149 1.31 -18.38 -0.74
C THR A 149 1.57 -17.63 -2.04
N VAL A 150 2.84 -17.43 -2.40
CA VAL A 150 3.22 -16.79 -3.68
C VAL A 150 2.69 -17.61 -4.86
N ARG A 151 2.78 -18.93 -4.79
CA ARG A 151 2.27 -19.83 -5.84
C ARG A 151 0.75 -19.70 -5.97
N GLU A 152 0.00 -19.77 -4.88
CA GLU A 152 -1.46 -19.61 -4.88
C GLU A 152 -1.90 -18.26 -5.46
N LEU A 153 -1.22 -17.18 -5.10
CA LEU A 153 -1.52 -15.85 -5.64
C LEU A 153 -1.23 -15.75 -7.14
N ASN A 154 -0.16 -16.41 -7.61
CA ASN A 154 0.18 -16.47 -9.02
C ASN A 154 -0.84 -17.28 -9.83
N GLU A 155 -1.35 -18.37 -9.28
CA GLU A 155 -2.41 -19.19 -9.92
C GLU A 155 -3.71 -18.38 -10.07
N ARG A 156 -4.12 -17.65 -9.03
CA ARG A 156 -5.27 -16.72 -9.10
C ARG A 156 -5.08 -15.64 -10.15
N SER A 157 -3.91 -15.04 -10.25
CA SER A 157 -3.62 -13.98 -11.23
C SER A 157 -3.71 -14.44 -12.68
N ASN A 158 -3.56 -15.74 -12.93
CA ASN A 158 -3.67 -16.33 -14.28
C ASN A 158 -5.11 -16.74 -14.64
N SER A 159 -6.00 -16.91 -13.65
CA SER A 159 -7.40 -17.27 -13.86
C SER A 159 -8.32 -16.05 -14.12
N ASP A 160 -7.89 -14.86 -13.75
CA ASP A 160 -8.66 -13.61 -13.89
C ASP A 160 -8.31 -12.84 -15.18
N GLY A 161 -7.50 -13.36 -16.07
CA GLY A 161 -7.11 -12.81 -17.37
C GLY A 161 -7.67 -13.60 -18.53
#